data_60960be6b0a2c1063940658861ecf8c8
#
_entry.id   60960be6b0a2c1063940658861ecf8c8
#
_cell.length_a   1.000
_cell.length_b   1.000
_cell.length_c   1.000
_cell.angle_alpha   90.00
_cell.angle_beta   90.00
_cell.angle_gamma   90.00
#
_symmetry.space_group_name_H-M   'P 1'
#
loop_
_entity.id
_entity.type
_entity.pdbx_description
1 polymer ?
#
loop_
_entity_poly.entity_id
_entity_poly.type
_entity_poly.pdbx_seq_one_letter_code
_entity_poly.pdbx_strand_id
1 'polypeptide(L)'
;VPFGETYPDRYIECGIAEQCAVDVAAGLASAGMLPFVGTYCGFLTMRAGEQMRTFVGYTDLNVKFIGVNAGILGGEREGVTHQFYEDLAFVTSIPNFTVLTPADPEQLYEAVKYAAEIQGPVYIRGGSGREVDVYAKDAPFSKDGITVWKEYGTDAVLFSNGYVLDRVLAAADLLKEQGINVTVADIN
;
A
#
# COMPACT_ATOMS: atom_id res chain seq x y z
N VAL A 1 5.73 12.12 -15.93
CA VAL A 1 6.08 11.34 -14.71
C VAL A 1 7.59 11.16 -14.69
N PRO A 2 8.31 11.50 -13.57
CA PRO A 2 9.79 11.44 -13.53
C PRO A 2 10.38 10.10 -13.99
N PHE A 3 9.73 8.99 -13.64
CA PHE A 3 10.15 7.66 -14.10
C PHE A 3 10.11 7.55 -15.63
N GLY A 4 9.01 7.97 -16.26
CA GLY A 4 8.86 7.92 -17.73
C GLY A 4 9.79 8.88 -18.47
N GLU A 5 10.19 9.98 -17.86
CA GLU A 5 11.18 10.91 -18.40
C GLU A 5 12.59 10.31 -18.35
N THR A 6 12.89 9.59 -17.27
CA THR A 6 14.20 8.96 -17.07
C THR A 6 14.35 7.64 -17.85
N TYR A 7 13.24 6.87 -17.92
CA TYR A 7 13.23 5.53 -18.54
C TYR A 7 12.09 5.38 -19.55
N PRO A 8 12.05 6.13 -20.65
CA PRO A 8 10.94 6.15 -21.59
C PRO A 8 10.63 4.76 -22.20
N ASP A 9 11.64 3.93 -22.42
CA ASP A 9 11.48 2.58 -22.97
C ASP A 9 10.89 1.57 -21.96
N ARG A 10 10.75 1.96 -20.70
CA ARG A 10 10.17 1.15 -19.60
C ARG A 10 8.86 1.71 -19.09
N TYR A 11 8.37 2.79 -19.65
CA TYR A 11 7.13 3.44 -19.23
C TYR A 11 6.05 3.25 -20.27
N ILE A 12 4.90 2.76 -19.82
CA ILE A 12 3.71 2.57 -20.66
C ILE A 12 2.58 3.41 -20.07
N GLU A 13 2.13 4.41 -20.83
CA GLU A 13 0.97 5.21 -20.47
C GLU A 13 -0.29 4.57 -21.05
N CYS A 14 -1.18 4.08 -20.19
CA CYS A 14 -2.43 3.45 -20.58
C CYS A 14 -3.62 4.43 -20.60
N GLY A 15 -3.43 5.68 -20.19
CA GLY A 15 -4.52 6.63 -20.02
C GLY A 15 -5.43 6.25 -18.85
N ILE A 16 -6.67 6.75 -18.84
CA ILE A 16 -7.68 6.42 -17.83
C ILE A 16 -8.34 5.08 -18.22
N ALA A 17 -7.58 3.99 -18.12
CA ALA A 17 -7.99 2.66 -18.57
C ALA A 17 -7.36 1.58 -17.66
N GLU A 18 -7.76 1.54 -16.40
CA GLU A 18 -7.14 0.70 -15.36
C GLU A 18 -7.23 -0.79 -15.68
N GLN A 19 -8.34 -1.24 -16.27
CA GLN A 19 -8.50 -2.62 -16.73
C GLN A 19 -7.44 -2.98 -17.78
N CYS A 20 -7.26 -2.12 -18.80
CA CYS A 20 -6.22 -2.30 -19.81
C CYS A 20 -4.82 -2.28 -19.20
N ALA A 21 -4.54 -1.41 -18.22
CA ALA A 21 -3.26 -1.34 -17.55
C ALA A 21 -2.94 -2.65 -16.83
N VAL A 22 -3.93 -3.26 -16.16
CA VAL A 22 -3.74 -4.56 -15.49
C VAL A 22 -3.55 -5.69 -16.50
N ASP A 23 -4.32 -5.70 -17.61
CA ASP A 23 -4.17 -6.71 -18.66
C ASP A 23 -2.79 -6.65 -19.34
N VAL A 24 -2.31 -5.44 -19.63
CA VAL A 24 -0.94 -5.22 -20.16
C VAL A 24 0.11 -5.72 -19.17
N ALA A 25 -0.04 -5.39 -17.87
CA ALA A 25 0.87 -5.85 -16.84
C ALA A 25 0.87 -7.38 -16.71
N ALA A 26 -0.31 -8.02 -16.74
CA ALA A 26 -0.41 -9.48 -16.73
C ALA A 26 0.32 -10.10 -17.94
N GLY A 27 0.15 -9.54 -19.12
CA GLY A 27 0.86 -9.96 -20.33
C GLY A 27 2.39 -9.82 -20.19
N LEU A 28 2.87 -8.69 -19.68
CA LEU A 28 4.30 -8.45 -19.43
C LEU A 28 4.87 -9.43 -18.39
N ALA A 29 4.15 -9.66 -17.30
CA ALA A 29 4.57 -10.61 -16.27
C ALA A 29 4.62 -12.05 -16.79
N SER A 30 3.67 -12.44 -17.64
CA SER A 30 3.69 -13.77 -18.28
C SER A 30 4.88 -13.97 -19.23
N ALA A 31 5.44 -12.88 -19.74
CA ALA A 31 6.67 -12.86 -20.54
C ALA A 31 7.95 -12.76 -19.68
N GLY A 32 7.84 -12.84 -18.35
CA GLY A 32 8.98 -12.80 -17.43
C GLY A 32 9.46 -11.40 -17.04
N MET A 33 8.69 -10.36 -17.33
CA MET A 33 8.98 -9.00 -16.86
C MET A 33 8.43 -8.77 -15.46
N LEU A 34 8.89 -7.70 -14.81
CA LEU A 34 8.40 -7.24 -13.51
C LEU A 34 7.65 -5.90 -13.68
N PRO A 35 6.37 -5.92 -14.01
CA PRO A 35 5.58 -4.70 -14.16
C PRO A 35 5.13 -4.13 -12.82
N PHE A 36 5.13 -2.80 -12.72
CA PHE A 36 4.50 -2.02 -11.67
C PHE A 36 3.33 -1.23 -12.27
N VAL A 37 2.15 -1.36 -11.69
CA VAL A 37 0.94 -0.63 -12.09
C VAL A 37 0.60 0.38 -11.00
N GLY A 38 0.60 1.67 -11.34
CA GLY A 38 0.31 2.75 -10.38
C GLY A 38 -0.92 3.56 -10.82
N THR A 39 -1.94 3.62 -9.96
CA THR A 39 -3.09 4.52 -10.08
C THR A 39 -3.81 4.62 -8.74
N TYR A 40 -4.96 5.29 -8.68
CA TYR A 40 -5.77 5.36 -7.47
C TYR A 40 -6.24 3.97 -7.03
N CYS A 41 -6.16 3.69 -5.72
CA CYS A 41 -6.43 2.38 -5.15
C CYS A 41 -7.82 1.84 -5.51
N GLY A 42 -8.85 2.67 -5.49
CA GLY A 42 -10.20 2.24 -5.82
C GLY A 42 -10.40 1.96 -7.31
N PHE A 43 -9.68 2.64 -8.18
CA PHE A 43 -9.76 2.33 -9.61
C PHE A 43 -9.04 1.03 -9.95
N LEU A 44 -7.97 0.69 -9.23
CA LEU A 44 -7.40 -0.65 -9.29
C LEU A 44 -8.41 -1.69 -8.79
N THR A 45 -8.88 -1.55 -7.56
CA THR A 45 -9.63 -2.61 -6.87
C THR A 45 -11.08 -2.72 -7.34
N MET A 46 -11.77 -1.61 -7.60
CA MET A 46 -13.18 -1.64 -8.00
C MET A 46 -13.38 -1.68 -9.51
N ARG A 47 -12.56 -0.96 -10.29
CA ARG A 47 -12.70 -0.90 -11.74
C ARG A 47 -11.98 -2.04 -12.45
N ALA A 48 -10.74 -2.36 -12.04
CA ALA A 48 -9.93 -3.44 -12.59
C ALA A 48 -9.87 -4.69 -11.70
N GLY A 49 -10.81 -4.82 -10.76
CA GLY A 49 -10.81 -5.88 -9.77
C GLY A 49 -10.90 -7.28 -10.36
N GLU A 50 -11.68 -7.44 -11.42
CA GLU A 50 -11.79 -8.74 -12.11
C GLU A 50 -10.44 -9.13 -12.73
N GLN A 51 -9.77 -8.20 -13.40
CA GLN A 51 -8.46 -8.42 -14.01
C GLN A 51 -7.40 -8.74 -12.94
N MET A 52 -7.38 -7.99 -11.85
CA MET A 52 -6.48 -8.30 -10.72
C MET A 52 -6.72 -9.71 -10.18
N ARG A 53 -7.98 -10.09 -9.99
CA ARG A 53 -8.35 -11.40 -9.46
C ARG A 53 -8.02 -12.54 -10.44
N THR A 54 -8.50 -12.44 -11.68
CA THR A 54 -8.51 -13.55 -12.62
C THR A 54 -7.20 -13.66 -13.39
N PHE A 55 -6.65 -12.54 -13.87
CA PHE A 55 -5.42 -12.59 -14.68
C PHE A 55 -4.14 -12.52 -13.85
N VAL A 56 -4.20 -12.01 -12.62
CA VAL A 56 -3.01 -11.88 -11.79
C VAL A 56 -3.06 -12.77 -10.55
N GLY A 57 -4.06 -12.64 -9.70
CA GLY A 57 -4.16 -13.42 -8.46
C GLY A 57 -4.32 -14.91 -8.68
N TYR A 58 -5.25 -15.31 -9.56
CA TYR A 58 -5.49 -16.74 -9.87
C TYR A 58 -4.28 -17.41 -10.52
N THR A 59 -3.57 -16.69 -11.38
CA THR A 59 -2.40 -17.21 -12.11
C THR A 59 -1.08 -17.01 -11.37
N ASP A 60 -1.09 -16.36 -10.21
CA ASP A 60 0.08 -16.03 -9.39
C ASP A 60 1.18 -15.26 -10.16
N LEU A 61 0.76 -14.35 -11.05
CA LEU A 61 1.69 -13.55 -11.84
C LEU A 61 2.39 -12.48 -11.00
N ASN A 62 3.67 -12.28 -11.30
CA ASN A 62 4.53 -11.34 -10.57
C ASN A 62 4.29 -9.87 -10.97
N VAL A 63 3.10 -9.35 -10.64
CA VAL A 63 2.70 -7.95 -10.89
C VAL A 63 2.67 -7.18 -9.57
N LYS A 64 3.20 -5.95 -9.57
CA LYS A 64 3.20 -5.05 -8.42
C LYS A 64 2.21 -3.91 -8.65
N PHE A 65 1.29 -3.75 -7.73
CA PHE A 65 0.27 -2.70 -7.77
C PHE A 65 0.57 -1.64 -6.71
N ILE A 66 0.57 -0.38 -7.10
CA ILE A 66 0.70 0.77 -6.19
C ILE A 66 -0.62 1.53 -6.25
N GLY A 67 -1.48 1.30 -5.25
CA GLY A 67 -2.76 1.98 -5.10
C GLY A 67 -2.63 3.22 -4.24
N VAL A 68 -2.62 4.41 -4.84
CA VAL A 68 -2.52 5.68 -4.11
C VAL A 68 -3.90 6.25 -3.76
N ASN A 69 -3.94 7.31 -2.97
CA ASN A 69 -5.15 7.97 -2.47
C ASN A 69 -6.08 7.01 -1.70
N ALA A 70 -5.53 6.09 -0.94
CA ALA A 70 -6.31 5.14 -0.18
C ALA A 70 -7.02 5.78 1.03
N GLY A 71 -8.18 5.23 1.36
CA GLY A 71 -8.99 5.67 2.49
C GLY A 71 -9.80 6.94 2.24
N ILE A 72 -10.43 7.44 3.28
CA ILE A 72 -11.32 8.61 3.19
C ILE A 72 -10.53 9.89 2.94
N LEU A 73 -9.34 10.01 3.49
CA LEU A 73 -8.51 11.22 3.35
C LEU A 73 -7.90 11.35 1.95
N GLY A 74 -7.76 10.25 1.22
CA GLY A 74 -7.23 10.26 -0.15
C GLY A 74 -8.06 11.11 -1.11
N GLY A 75 -9.37 10.98 -1.05
CA GLY A 75 -10.33 11.68 -1.94
C GLY A 75 -10.89 12.98 -1.37
N GLU A 76 -10.23 13.63 -0.42
CA GLU A 76 -10.79 14.82 0.25
C GLU A 76 -11.09 15.99 -0.68
N ARG A 77 -10.38 16.10 -1.81
CA ARG A 77 -10.59 17.17 -2.79
C ARG A 77 -11.58 16.76 -3.89
N GLU A 78 -11.60 15.51 -4.24
CA GLU A 78 -12.37 14.93 -5.34
C GLU A 78 -13.74 14.42 -4.88
N GLY A 79 -13.90 14.17 -3.59
CA GLY A 79 -15.14 13.67 -2.99
C GLY A 79 -15.29 12.15 -3.06
N VAL A 80 -16.51 11.68 -2.85
CA VAL A 80 -16.85 10.26 -2.64
C VAL A 80 -16.34 9.30 -3.72
N THR A 81 -16.22 9.77 -4.96
CA THR A 81 -15.73 8.94 -6.08
C THR A 81 -14.24 8.60 -5.98
N HIS A 82 -13.50 9.24 -5.05
CA HIS A 82 -12.08 9.04 -4.81
C HIS A 82 -11.78 8.72 -3.34
N GLN A 83 -12.80 8.46 -2.53
CA GLN A 83 -12.69 8.04 -1.14
C GLN A 83 -12.86 6.53 -1.04
N PHE A 84 -11.74 5.81 -1.12
CA PHE A 84 -11.72 4.36 -1.21
C PHE A 84 -11.29 3.73 0.11
N TYR A 85 -12.19 3.02 0.77
CA TYR A 85 -11.95 2.27 2.00
C TYR A 85 -12.17 0.76 1.84
N GLU A 86 -12.69 0.33 0.71
CA GLU A 86 -13.01 -1.06 0.40
C GLU A 86 -11.81 -1.84 -0.15
N ASP A 87 -10.74 -1.17 -0.52
CA ASP A 87 -9.58 -1.71 -1.22
C ASP A 87 -8.92 -2.87 -0.46
N LEU A 88 -8.68 -2.72 0.83
CA LEU A 88 -8.08 -3.78 1.66
C LEU A 88 -8.99 -5.02 1.73
N ALA A 89 -10.29 -4.83 1.95
CA ALA A 89 -11.23 -5.94 2.01
C ALA A 89 -11.25 -6.73 0.69
N PHE A 90 -11.20 -6.03 -0.44
CA PHE A 90 -11.14 -6.66 -1.76
C PHE A 90 -9.82 -7.43 -1.95
N VAL A 91 -8.67 -6.77 -1.80
CA VAL A 91 -7.37 -7.38 -2.14
C VAL A 91 -7.03 -8.53 -1.19
N THR A 92 -7.34 -8.41 0.11
CA THR A 92 -7.10 -9.50 1.07
C THR A 92 -8.00 -10.72 0.85
N SER A 93 -9.08 -10.57 0.07
CA SER A 93 -9.93 -11.70 -0.32
C SER A 93 -9.40 -12.49 -1.54
N ILE A 94 -8.42 -11.94 -2.26
CA ILE A 94 -7.84 -12.61 -3.44
C ILE A 94 -6.65 -13.46 -2.99
N PRO A 95 -6.63 -14.77 -3.31
CA PRO A 95 -5.48 -15.62 -3.04
C PRO A 95 -4.19 -15.11 -3.70
N ASN A 96 -3.06 -15.45 -3.11
CA ASN A 96 -1.69 -15.16 -3.57
C ASN A 96 -1.24 -13.70 -3.40
N PHE A 97 -2.14 -12.75 -3.18
CA PHE A 97 -1.74 -11.36 -2.97
C PHE A 97 -1.00 -11.15 -1.64
N THR A 98 0.17 -10.55 -1.71
CA THR A 98 0.81 -9.90 -0.56
C THR A 98 0.33 -8.45 -0.50
N VAL A 99 -0.14 -8.02 0.67
CA VAL A 99 -0.63 -6.66 0.88
C VAL A 99 0.32 -5.91 1.81
N LEU A 100 0.81 -4.76 1.37
CA LEU A 100 1.72 -3.90 2.12
C LEU A 100 1.02 -2.56 2.39
N THR A 101 1.07 -2.10 3.63
CA THR A 101 0.38 -0.89 4.08
C THR A 101 1.33 0.10 4.76
N PRO A 102 2.30 0.65 4.03
CA PRO A 102 3.28 1.57 4.58
C PRO A 102 2.62 2.78 5.24
N ALA A 103 3.18 3.22 6.35
CA ALA A 103 2.62 4.30 7.18
C ALA A 103 2.97 5.71 6.66
N ASP A 104 4.06 5.85 5.93
CA ASP A 104 4.59 7.12 5.44
C ASP A 104 5.38 6.96 4.13
N PRO A 105 5.86 8.07 3.52
CA PRO A 105 6.62 8.01 2.27
C PRO A 105 7.91 7.20 2.36
N GLU A 106 8.61 7.21 3.50
CA GLU A 106 9.84 6.44 3.67
C GLU A 106 9.57 4.93 3.65
N GLN A 107 8.54 4.50 4.38
CA GLN A 107 8.10 3.11 4.35
C GLN A 107 7.51 2.70 3.00
N LEU A 108 6.86 3.63 2.28
CA LEU A 108 6.39 3.37 0.91
C LEU A 108 7.57 3.09 -0.04
N TYR A 109 8.64 3.88 0.07
CA TYR A 109 9.86 3.67 -0.72
C TYR A 109 10.47 2.28 -0.45
N GLU A 110 10.61 1.91 0.83
CA GLU A 110 11.12 0.60 1.23
C GLU A 110 10.16 -0.55 0.85
N ALA A 111 8.85 -0.36 0.94
CA ALA A 111 7.85 -1.33 0.50
C ALA A 111 7.95 -1.62 -1.01
N VAL A 112 8.19 -0.60 -1.84
CA VAL A 112 8.40 -0.78 -3.29
C VAL A 112 9.66 -1.60 -3.56
N LYS A 113 10.75 -1.36 -2.84
CA LYS A 113 11.98 -2.16 -2.95
C LYS A 113 11.74 -3.61 -2.53
N TYR A 114 11.10 -3.81 -1.38
CA TYR A 114 10.76 -5.15 -0.90
C TYR A 114 9.82 -5.88 -1.88
N ALA A 115 8.82 -5.21 -2.43
CA ALA A 115 7.94 -5.78 -3.42
C ALA A 115 8.68 -6.27 -4.67
N ALA A 116 9.77 -5.59 -5.08
CA ALA A 116 10.58 -6.03 -6.21
C ALA A 116 11.39 -7.30 -5.92
N GLU A 117 11.66 -7.62 -4.65
CA GLU A 117 12.43 -8.81 -4.24
C GLU A 117 11.58 -10.08 -4.15
N ILE A 118 10.28 -9.95 -3.85
CA ILE A 118 9.38 -11.10 -3.65
C ILE A 118 8.66 -11.49 -4.94
N GLN A 119 8.35 -12.78 -5.08
CA GLN A 119 7.59 -13.32 -6.21
C GLN A 119 6.10 -13.28 -5.93
N GLY A 120 5.30 -13.26 -6.98
CA GLY A 120 3.85 -13.20 -6.92
C GLY A 120 3.28 -11.78 -6.89
N PRO A 121 1.95 -11.65 -6.84
CA PRO A 121 1.28 -10.36 -6.87
C PRO A 121 1.42 -9.61 -5.54
N VAL A 122 1.72 -8.32 -5.61
CA VAL A 122 1.82 -7.44 -4.45
C VAL A 122 0.92 -6.24 -4.65
N TYR A 123 0.17 -5.88 -3.62
CA TYR A 123 -0.56 -4.63 -3.55
C TYR A 123 0.04 -3.75 -2.46
N ILE A 124 0.52 -2.56 -2.85
CA ILE A 124 1.07 -1.55 -1.96
C ILE A 124 0.03 -0.44 -1.82
N ARG A 125 -0.44 -0.24 -0.61
CA ARG A 125 -1.45 0.77 -0.29
C ARG A 125 -0.79 2.09 0.06
N GLY A 126 -0.80 3.04 -0.88
CA GLY A 126 -0.26 4.38 -0.70
C GLY A 126 -1.30 5.39 -0.25
N GLY A 127 -0.86 6.37 0.50
CA GLY A 127 -1.67 7.52 0.90
C GLY A 127 -1.83 8.57 -0.19
N SER A 128 -2.09 9.81 0.23
CA SER A 128 -2.37 10.96 -0.65
C SER A 128 -1.16 11.89 -0.89
N GLY A 129 -0.01 11.57 -0.30
CA GLY A 129 1.19 12.42 -0.30
C GLY A 129 1.12 13.56 0.71
N ARG A 130 0.29 13.42 1.76
CA ARG A 130 0.14 14.39 2.86
C ARG A 130 0.37 13.75 4.22
N GLU A 131 0.88 12.55 4.19
CA GLU A 131 1.21 11.78 5.37
C GLU A 131 2.37 12.46 6.11
N VAL A 132 2.34 12.36 7.43
CA VAL A 132 3.43 12.84 8.29
C VAL A 132 4.53 11.80 8.29
N ASP A 133 5.77 12.24 8.12
CA ASP A 133 6.93 11.37 8.25
C ASP A 133 7.03 10.88 9.71
N VAL A 134 6.96 9.57 9.90
CA VAL A 134 7.03 8.90 11.20
C VAL A 134 8.30 8.09 11.31
N TYR A 135 8.61 7.34 10.26
CA TYR A 135 9.83 6.55 10.18
C TYR A 135 11.06 7.41 9.89
N ALA A 136 12.17 7.05 10.52
CA ALA A 136 13.44 7.68 10.17
C ALA A 136 13.83 7.33 8.73
N LYS A 137 14.57 8.24 8.10
CA LYS A 137 15.13 7.97 6.77
C LYS A 137 15.97 6.69 6.80
N ASP A 138 15.82 5.89 5.76
CA ASP A 138 16.48 4.58 5.62
C ASP A 138 16.08 3.55 6.71
N ALA A 139 14.97 3.76 7.42
CA ALA A 139 14.44 2.78 8.35
C ALA A 139 14.04 1.49 7.59
N PRO A 140 14.53 0.31 8.02
CA PRO A 140 14.25 -0.92 7.30
C PRO A 140 12.75 -1.25 7.31
N PHE A 141 12.24 -1.75 6.19
CA PHE A 141 10.89 -2.29 6.11
C PHE A 141 10.83 -3.63 6.87
N SER A 142 9.84 -3.79 7.73
CA SER A 142 9.67 -5.03 8.49
C SER A 142 9.11 -6.13 7.60
N LYS A 143 9.95 -7.09 7.24
CA LYS A 143 9.55 -8.27 6.45
C LYS A 143 8.64 -9.23 7.21
N ASP A 144 8.56 -9.10 8.54
CA ASP A 144 7.66 -9.85 9.41
C ASP A 144 6.25 -9.23 9.48
N GLY A 145 6.07 -8.06 8.84
CA GLY A 145 4.80 -7.36 8.74
C GLY A 145 4.37 -6.61 10.00
N ILE A 146 5.21 -6.54 11.04
CA ILE A 146 4.91 -5.83 12.30
C ILE A 146 6.16 -5.08 12.78
N THR A 147 5.96 -3.80 13.11
CA THR A 147 6.97 -2.98 13.80
C THR A 147 6.43 -2.53 15.15
N VAL A 148 7.11 -2.86 16.25
CA VAL A 148 6.74 -2.36 17.59
C VAL A 148 7.38 -0.99 17.78
N TRP A 149 6.56 0.02 18.06
CA TRP A 149 6.97 1.42 18.16
C TRP A 149 7.14 1.91 19.60
N LYS A 150 6.14 1.68 20.44
CA LYS A 150 6.09 2.14 21.82
C LYS A 150 5.69 0.98 22.71
N GLU A 151 6.46 0.78 23.77
CA GLU A 151 6.22 -0.24 24.78
C GLU A 151 6.10 0.46 26.14
N TYR A 152 4.98 1.14 26.37
CA TYR A 152 4.72 1.78 27.67
C TYR A 152 4.26 0.79 28.72
N GLY A 153 3.64 -0.32 28.31
CA GLY A 153 3.17 -1.39 29.18
C GLY A 153 2.23 -2.34 28.48
N THR A 154 1.52 -3.13 29.27
CA THR A 154 0.72 -4.29 28.82
C THR A 154 -0.77 -4.14 29.07
N ASP A 155 -1.27 -2.93 29.38
CA ASP A 155 -2.69 -2.72 29.63
C ASP A 155 -3.52 -2.94 28.36
N ALA A 156 -2.97 -2.59 27.17
CA ALA A 156 -3.55 -2.87 25.88
C ALA A 156 -2.47 -2.82 24.78
N VAL A 157 -2.81 -3.34 23.58
CA VAL A 157 -2.04 -3.15 22.34
C VAL A 157 -2.87 -2.34 21.37
N LEU A 158 -2.29 -1.28 20.84
CA LEU A 158 -2.86 -0.48 19.75
C LEU A 158 -2.20 -0.92 18.44
N PHE A 159 -2.96 -1.58 17.59
CA PHE A 159 -2.52 -1.89 16.23
C PHE A 159 -2.82 -0.70 15.32
N SER A 160 -1.80 -0.27 14.57
CA SER A 160 -1.91 0.71 13.50
C SER A 160 -1.77 0.03 12.15
N ASN A 161 -2.33 0.64 11.11
CA ASN A 161 -2.18 0.20 9.73
C ASN A 161 -2.15 1.42 8.81
N GLY A 162 -1.04 1.60 8.09
CA GLY A 162 -0.86 2.70 7.15
C GLY A 162 -0.77 4.07 7.84
N TYR A 163 -1.13 5.11 7.14
CA TYR A 163 -0.89 6.52 7.46
C TYR A 163 -1.63 7.11 8.68
N VAL A 164 -2.25 6.29 9.51
CA VAL A 164 -2.82 6.73 10.80
C VAL A 164 -1.87 6.49 11.98
N LEU A 165 -0.68 5.97 11.73
CA LEU A 165 0.30 5.63 12.75
C LEU A 165 0.67 6.84 13.64
N ASP A 166 0.87 8.03 13.05
CA ASP A 166 1.15 9.27 13.77
C ASP A 166 0.10 9.56 14.86
N ARG A 167 -1.18 9.37 14.52
CA ARG A 167 -2.32 9.57 15.44
C ARG A 167 -2.38 8.51 16.52
N VAL A 168 -2.08 7.26 16.18
CA VAL A 168 -2.02 6.17 17.16
C VAL A 168 -0.88 6.38 18.16
N LEU A 169 0.28 6.86 17.69
CA LEU A 169 1.40 7.22 18.56
C LEU A 169 1.05 8.37 19.52
N ALA A 170 0.37 9.41 19.00
CA ALA A 170 -0.10 10.52 19.83
C ALA A 170 -1.17 10.05 20.85
N ALA A 171 -2.08 9.17 20.45
CA ALA A 171 -3.07 8.59 21.37
C ALA A 171 -2.42 7.77 22.49
N ALA A 172 -1.36 7.01 22.19
CA ALA A 172 -0.61 6.27 23.19
C ALA A 172 0.04 7.18 24.24
N ASP A 173 0.54 8.34 23.82
CA ASP A 173 1.12 9.34 24.73
C ASP A 173 0.05 9.92 25.68
N LEU A 174 -1.14 10.26 25.14
CA LEU A 174 -2.28 10.73 25.94
C LEU A 174 -2.79 9.68 26.92
N LEU A 175 -2.84 8.42 26.53
CA LEU A 175 -3.23 7.30 27.41
C LEU A 175 -2.23 7.14 28.57
N LYS A 176 -0.93 7.25 28.28
CA LYS A 176 0.12 7.17 29.28
C LYS A 176 -0.02 8.27 30.32
N GLU A 177 -0.37 9.50 29.92
CA GLU A 177 -0.65 10.61 30.86
C GLU A 177 -1.83 10.30 31.81
N GLN A 178 -2.76 9.45 31.37
CA GLN A 178 -3.89 8.98 32.16
C GLN A 178 -3.59 7.70 32.98
N GLY A 179 -2.35 7.22 32.96
CA GLY A 179 -1.92 6.01 33.67
C GLY A 179 -2.26 4.70 32.94
N ILE A 180 -2.69 4.76 31.68
CA ILE A 180 -2.94 3.59 30.84
C ILE A 180 -1.70 3.35 29.96
N ASN A 181 -0.99 2.26 30.22
CA ASN A 181 0.28 1.96 29.56
C ASN A 181 0.07 0.94 28.43
N VAL A 182 0.15 1.40 27.22
CA VAL A 182 -0.11 0.60 26.00
C VAL A 182 1.18 0.30 25.24
N THR A 183 1.13 -0.75 24.43
CA THR A 183 2.10 -1.03 23.37
C THR A 183 1.49 -0.63 22.02
N VAL A 184 2.26 0.03 21.16
CA VAL A 184 1.86 0.35 19.76
C VAL A 184 2.61 -0.55 18.80
N ALA A 185 1.87 -1.21 17.93
CA ALA A 185 2.39 -2.04 16.86
C ALA A 185 1.83 -1.58 15.51
N ASP A 186 2.72 -1.26 14.57
CA ASP A 186 2.38 -0.94 13.18
C ASP A 186 2.37 -2.22 12.36
N ILE A 187 1.29 -2.43 11.61
CA ILE A 187 1.11 -3.55 10.67
C ILE A 187 1.32 -2.99 9.27
N ASN A 188 2.37 -3.42 8.61
CA ASN A 188 2.82 -2.86 7.34
C ASN A 188 2.95 -3.88 6.20
#